data_69dfc965b9d99d17d3caa955b9d747c4
#
_entry.id   69dfc965b9d99d17d3caa955b9d747c4
#
_cell.length_a   1.000
_cell.length_b   1.000
_cell.length_c   1.000
_cell.angle_alpha   90.00
_cell.angle_beta   90.00
_cell.angle_gamma   90.00
#
_symmetry.space_group_name_H-M   'P 1'
#
loop_
_entity.id
_entity.type
_entity.pdbx_description
1 polymer ?
#
loop_
_entity_poly.entity_id
_entity_poly.type
_entity_poly.pdbx_seq_one_letter_code
_entity_poly.pdbx_strand_id
1 'polypeptide(L)'
;MKRVNSDLVQRLLLAGAIVIGSAWLILHGAAAQAADGDEILKSQCSGCHNLSGPAPTTLKELWARKAPDLFYAGNKYKAEWMTAWLQKPTRIRPAGMFYANHVKVGAKGDEIDTSSLITHPSLSAADAAAVTEALMKRKALSKLIHPGEYKTGTIPLSLGDLMFDKFKGCIACHEIEPGYGGLSGPEVYTAARRLQPDYIISYMRDPQAWDPSIFMPARHLSKQDLQKFVHYFRALSKEENAHE
;
A
#
# COMPACT_ATOMS: atom_id res chain seq x y z
N MET A 1 -68.22 47.36 -23.09
CA MET A 1 -66.81 47.01 -23.25
C MET A 1 -66.04 47.46 -21.98
N LYS A 2 -65.64 46.51 -21.11
CA LYS A 2 -64.89 46.84 -19.89
C LYS A 2 -63.42 46.90 -20.24
N ARG A 3 -62.75 48.01 -19.97
CA ARG A 3 -61.29 48.16 -20.14
C ARG A 3 -60.55 47.30 -19.08
N VAL A 4 -59.73 46.43 -19.55
CA VAL A 4 -58.80 45.65 -18.64
C VAL A 4 -57.68 46.55 -18.17
N ASN A 5 -57.50 46.64 -16.88
CA ASN A 5 -56.55 47.54 -16.22
C ASN A 5 -55.14 47.05 -16.48
N SER A 6 -54.34 47.77 -17.29
CA SER A 6 -53.01 47.42 -17.72
C SER A 6 -52.01 47.35 -16.58
N ASP A 7 -52.27 48.01 -15.45
CA ASP A 7 -51.36 48.06 -14.29
C ASP A 7 -51.32 46.75 -13.51
N LEU A 8 -52.41 45.95 -13.56
CA LEU A 8 -52.46 44.67 -12.85
C LEU A 8 -51.63 43.60 -13.57
N VAL A 9 -51.59 43.64 -14.90
CA VAL A 9 -50.82 42.70 -15.75
C VAL A 9 -49.30 42.98 -15.61
N GLN A 10 -48.90 44.26 -15.52
CA GLN A 10 -47.51 44.66 -15.38
C GLN A 10 -46.92 44.30 -14.02
N ARG A 11 -47.73 44.37 -12.93
CA ARG A 11 -47.30 43.95 -11.60
C ARG A 11 -47.18 42.46 -11.44
N LEU A 12 -47.94 41.66 -12.14
CA LEU A 12 -47.85 40.19 -12.15
C LEU A 12 -46.63 39.68 -12.94
N LEU A 13 -46.20 40.39 -13.97
CA LEU A 13 -45.01 40.03 -14.76
C LEU A 13 -43.70 40.37 -14.04
N LEU A 14 -43.68 41.43 -13.23
CA LEU A 14 -42.49 41.79 -12.41
C LEU A 14 -42.31 40.87 -11.19
N ALA A 15 -43.38 40.34 -10.61
CA ALA A 15 -43.28 39.39 -9.51
C ALA A 15 -42.80 37.99 -9.95
N GLY A 16 -43.07 37.57 -11.19
CA GLY A 16 -42.64 36.29 -11.75
C GLY A 16 -41.17 36.22 -12.09
N ALA A 17 -40.54 37.38 -12.44
CA ALA A 17 -39.13 37.42 -12.84
C ALA A 17 -38.12 37.33 -11.67
N ILE A 18 -38.56 37.68 -10.45
CA ILE A 18 -37.68 37.66 -9.25
C ILE A 18 -37.58 36.27 -8.65
N VAL A 19 -38.57 35.39 -8.83
CA VAL A 19 -38.59 34.04 -8.24
C VAL A 19 -37.75 33.03 -9.06
N ILE A 20 -37.54 33.27 -10.35
CA ILE A 20 -36.77 32.38 -11.23
C ILE A 20 -35.24 32.66 -11.11
N GLY A 21 -34.86 33.88 -10.73
CA GLY A 21 -33.45 34.26 -10.56
C GLY A 21 -32.78 33.67 -9.28
N SER A 22 -33.58 33.34 -8.27
CA SER A 22 -33.03 32.84 -6.97
C SER A 22 -32.83 31.32 -6.92
N ALA A 23 -33.38 30.57 -7.86
CA ALA A 23 -33.25 29.09 -7.87
C ALA A 23 -31.96 28.60 -8.59
N TRP A 24 -31.25 29.48 -9.30
CA TRP A 24 -30.02 29.11 -10.03
C TRP A 24 -28.71 29.28 -9.23
N LEU A 25 -28.79 29.77 -8.02
CA LEU A 25 -27.60 30.05 -7.16
C LEU A 25 -27.26 28.96 -6.13
N ILE A 26 -27.99 27.83 -6.10
CA ILE A 26 -27.80 26.80 -5.05
C ILE A 26 -27.17 25.50 -5.56
N LEU A 27 -26.85 25.38 -6.85
CA LEU A 27 -26.23 24.15 -7.40
C LEU A 27 -24.75 24.31 -7.82
N HIS A 28 -24.06 25.27 -7.28
CA HIS A 28 -22.59 25.17 -7.24
C HIS A 28 -22.23 24.46 -5.94
N GLY A 29 -22.53 23.16 -5.89
CA GLY A 29 -21.86 22.27 -4.94
C GLY A 29 -20.36 22.50 -5.12
N ALA A 30 -19.69 23.03 -4.11
CA ALA A 30 -18.24 23.09 -4.09
C ALA A 30 -17.77 21.66 -4.39
N ALA A 31 -17.29 21.43 -5.60
CA ALA A 31 -16.49 20.23 -5.88
C ALA A 31 -15.39 20.28 -4.84
N ALA A 32 -15.46 19.40 -3.85
CA ALA A 32 -14.39 19.25 -2.88
C ALA A 32 -13.12 19.04 -3.70
N GLN A 33 -12.27 20.05 -3.73
CA GLN A 33 -11.02 19.98 -4.47
C GLN A 33 -10.24 18.85 -3.81
N ALA A 34 -10.01 17.77 -4.55
CA ALA A 34 -9.23 16.65 -4.03
C ALA A 34 -7.90 17.23 -3.55
N ALA A 35 -7.53 16.94 -2.30
CA ALA A 35 -6.29 17.44 -1.75
C ALA A 35 -5.14 16.94 -2.63
N ASP A 36 -4.09 17.75 -2.78
CA ASP A 36 -2.90 17.36 -3.53
C ASP A 36 -2.25 16.17 -2.80
N GLY A 37 -2.11 15.04 -3.49
CA GLY A 37 -1.51 13.83 -2.92
C GLY A 37 -0.08 14.03 -2.43
N ASP A 38 0.71 14.90 -3.07
CA ASP A 38 2.06 15.25 -2.62
C ASP A 38 2.05 16.10 -1.35
N GLU A 39 1.06 16.98 -1.17
CA GLU A 39 0.89 17.72 0.09
C GLU A 39 0.49 16.81 1.25
N ILE A 40 -0.42 15.84 1.02
CA ILE A 40 -0.78 14.84 2.03
C ILE A 40 0.44 14.00 2.39
N LEU A 41 1.19 13.51 1.41
CA LEU A 41 2.43 12.75 1.65
C LEU A 41 3.42 13.55 2.49
N LYS A 42 3.63 14.82 2.17
CA LYS A 42 4.55 15.69 2.89
C LYS A 42 4.09 15.96 4.32
N SER A 43 2.82 16.27 4.53
CA SER A 43 2.30 16.68 5.84
C SER A 43 2.00 15.51 6.78
N GLN A 44 1.51 14.37 6.26
CA GLN A 44 1.02 13.27 7.08
C GLN A 44 1.92 12.02 7.04
N CYS A 45 2.70 11.80 5.97
CA CYS A 45 3.44 10.55 5.79
C CYS A 45 4.95 10.69 5.99
N SER A 46 5.54 11.87 5.69
CA SER A 46 6.99 12.08 5.71
C SER A 46 7.63 11.94 7.09
N GLY A 47 6.85 12.09 8.17
CA GLY A 47 7.33 11.89 9.55
C GLY A 47 7.71 10.44 9.87
N CYS A 48 7.23 9.48 9.07
CA CYS A 48 7.52 8.05 9.21
C CYS A 48 8.19 7.44 7.98
N HIS A 49 7.83 7.91 6.78
CA HIS A 49 8.28 7.35 5.51
C HIS A 49 9.31 8.22 4.82
N ASN A 50 10.36 7.62 4.29
CA ASN A 50 11.28 8.28 3.38
C ASN A 50 10.66 8.38 1.97
N LEU A 51 10.37 9.61 1.53
CA LEU A 51 9.68 9.90 0.28
C LEU A 51 10.60 10.24 -0.90
N SER A 52 11.86 10.59 -0.62
CA SER A 52 12.81 11.12 -1.63
C SER A 52 14.06 10.27 -1.79
N GLY A 53 14.36 9.34 -0.86
CA GLY A 53 15.61 8.58 -0.85
C GLY A 53 16.83 9.42 -0.46
N PRO A 54 18.02 8.84 -0.49
CA PRO A 54 18.26 7.41 -0.63
C PRO A 54 17.82 6.59 0.61
N ALA A 55 17.92 5.25 0.52
CA ALA A 55 17.74 4.38 1.68
C ALA A 55 18.83 4.65 2.74
N PRO A 56 18.56 4.39 4.04
CA PRO A 56 19.55 4.53 5.09
C PRO A 56 20.80 3.69 4.82
N THR A 57 21.98 4.29 5.01
CA THR A 57 23.27 3.62 4.81
C THR A 57 24.06 3.48 6.11
N THR A 58 23.69 4.22 7.16
CA THR A 58 24.32 4.11 8.49
C THR A 58 23.40 3.39 9.48
N LEU A 59 23.99 2.75 10.50
CA LEU A 59 23.21 2.11 11.58
C LEU A 59 22.31 3.12 12.31
N LYS A 60 22.75 4.35 12.52
CA LYS A 60 21.95 5.39 13.17
C LYS A 60 20.70 5.72 12.38
N GLU A 61 20.80 5.90 11.06
CA GLU A 61 19.66 6.17 10.19
C GLU A 61 18.74 4.95 10.10
N LEU A 62 19.33 3.74 10.01
CA LEU A 62 18.56 2.49 10.00
C LEU A 62 17.68 2.38 11.25
N TRP A 63 18.26 2.54 12.44
CA TRP A 63 17.54 2.44 13.72
C TRP A 63 16.50 3.56 13.92
N ALA A 64 16.68 4.71 13.26
CA ALA A 64 15.71 5.79 13.26
C ALA A 64 14.51 5.55 12.34
N ARG A 65 14.57 4.52 11.48
CA ARG A 65 13.50 4.20 10.51
C ARG A 65 12.23 3.75 11.24
N LYS A 66 11.10 4.41 10.95
CA LYS A 66 9.80 4.10 11.55
C LYS A 66 8.90 3.27 10.64
N ALA A 67 9.09 3.38 9.32
CA ALA A 67 8.23 2.77 8.31
C ALA A 67 9.02 2.46 7.02
N PRO A 68 8.47 1.68 6.08
CA PRO A 68 9.11 1.39 4.80
C PRO A 68 9.37 2.65 3.98
N ASP A 69 10.44 2.64 3.20
CA ASP A 69 10.71 3.68 2.19
C ASP A 69 9.66 3.67 1.09
N LEU A 70 9.23 4.86 0.65
CA LEU A 70 8.22 5.06 -0.39
C LEU A 70 8.74 5.75 -1.65
N PHE A 71 10.02 6.14 -1.71
CA PHE A 71 10.60 6.81 -2.89
C PHE A 71 10.64 5.92 -4.15
N TYR A 72 10.36 4.63 -4.02
CA TYR A 72 10.19 3.68 -5.13
C TYR A 72 8.83 2.95 -5.12
N ALA A 73 7.83 3.52 -4.45
CA ALA A 73 6.52 2.90 -4.25
C ALA A 73 5.85 2.51 -5.58
N GLY A 74 5.99 3.33 -6.64
CA GLY A 74 5.44 3.07 -7.96
C GLY A 74 6.08 1.90 -8.72
N ASN A 75 7.26 1.42 -8.30
CA ASN A 75 7.84 0.18 -8.78
C ASN A 75 7.38 -1.04 -7.97
N LYS A 76 6.97 -0.82 -6.71
CA LYS A 76 6.74 -1.85 -5.71
C LYS A 76 5.29 -2.27 -5.62
N TYR A 77 4.38 -1.31 -5.47
CA TYR A 77 2.99 -1.58 -5.12
C TYR A 77 2.07 -1.54 -6.35
N LYS A 78 0.95 -2.25 -6.25
CA LYS A 78 -0.19 -2.14 -7.16
C LYS A 78 -1.07 -0.99 -6.71
N ALA A 79 -1.52 -0.15 -7.66
CA ALA A 79 -2.30 1.05 -7.36
C ALA A 79 -3.64 0.72 -6.68
N GLU A 80 -4.35 -0.28 -7.20
CA GLU A 80 -5.65 -0.69 -6.68
C GLU A 80 -5.57 -1.14 -5.23
N TRP A 81 -4.56 -1.97 -4.92
CA TRP A 81 -4.32 -2.40 -3.56
C TRP A 81 -3.97 -1.20 -2.65
N MET A 82 -3.08 -0.32 -3.09
CA MET A 82 -2.65 0.85 -2.31
C MET A 82 -3.84 1.74 -1.94
N THR A 83 -4.71 2.05 -2.91
CA THR A 83 -5.91 2.88 -2.68
C THR A 83 -6.86 2.24 -1.68
N ALA A 84 -7.09 0.93 -1.77
CA ALA A 84 -7.95 0.23 -0.83
C ALA A 84 -7.31 0.14 0.58
N TRP A 85 -6.02 -0.19 0.65
CA TRP A 85 -5.31 -0.36 1.90
C TRP A 85 -5.19 0.96 2.69
N LEU A 86 -4.96 2.10 2.03
CA LEU A 86 -4.90 3.42 2.67
C LEU A 86 -6.22 3.81 3.34
N GLN A 87 -7.35 3.32 2.86
CA GLN A 87 -8.67 3.55 3.49
C GLN A 87 -8.90 2.65 4.71
N LYS A 88 -8.38 1.43 4.69
CA LYS A 88 -8.52 0.44 5.77
C LYS A 88 -7.18 -0.29 5.97
N PRO A 89 -6.19 0.36 6.60
CA PRO A 89 -4.86 -0.22 6.77
C PRO A 89 -4.89 -1.47 7.64
N THR A 90 -4.24 -2.51 7.17
CA THR A 90 -3.98 -3.74 7.92
C THR A 90 -2.47 -3.88 8.17
N ARG A 91 -2.09 -4.64 9.19
CA ARG A 91 -0.69 -4.86 9.50
C ARG A 91 -0.09 -5.89 8.55
N ILE A 92 0.97 -5.49 7.85
CA ILE A 92 1.70 -6.31 6.88
C ILE A 92 2.94 -6.94 7.50
N ARG A 93 3.55 -6.24 8.46
CA ARG A 93 4.74 -6.71 9.18
C ARG A 93 4.33 -6.92 10.64
N PRO A 94 4.17 -8.17 11.10
CA PRO A 94 3.57 -8.47 12.40
C PRO A 94 4.27 -7.76 13.57
N ALA A 95 5.61 -7.77 13.60
CA ALA A 95 6.41 -7.13 14.65
C ALA A 95 7.00 -5.76 14.24
N GLY A 96 6.35 -5.02 13.33
CA GLY A 96 6.81 -3.68 12.93
C GLY A 96 8.11 -3.68 12.14
N MET A 97 8.84 -2.56 12.16
CA MET A 97 10.10 -2.42 11.40
C MET A 97 11.27 -3.20 12.03
N PHE A 98 11.33 -3.27 13.34
CA PHE A 98 12.41 -3.96 14.07
C PHE A 98 11.80 -4.90 15.10
N TYR A 99 11.89 -6.19 14.82
CA TYR A 99 11.35 -7.26 15.66
C TYR A 99 11.69 -7.09 17.15
N ALA A 100 12.97 -6.87 17.47
CA ALA A 100 13.45 -6.77 18.85
C ALA A 100 12.82 -5.62 19.67
N ASN A 101 12.27 -4.60 19.00
CA ASN A 101 11.62 -3.46 19.67
C ASN A 101 10.16 -3.71 20.02
N HIS A 102 9.57 -4.80 19.50
CA HIS A 102 8.13 -5.03 19.54
C HIS A 102 7.78 -6.44 20.04
N VAL A 103 8.70 -7.10 20.72
CA VAL A 103 8.46 -8.43 21.29
C VAL A 103 8.77 -8.43 22.78
N LYS A 104 8.10 -9.31 23.49
CA LYS A 104 8.28 -9.62 24.90
C LYS A 104 8.36 -11.13 25.09
N VAL A 105 9.04 -11.58 26.12
CA VAL A 105 9.10 -13.00 26.47
C VAL A 105 7.75 -13.42 27.04
N GLY A 106 7.09 -14.36 26.36
CA GLY A 106 5.86 -15.00 26.79
C GLY A 106 6.11 -16.40 27.36
N ALA A 107 5.05 -17.03 27.82
CA ALA A 107 5.13 -18.38 28.42
C ALA A 107 5.56 -19.48 27.44
N LYS A 108 5.30 -19.29 26.14
CA LYS A 108 5.59 -20.27 25.08
C LYS A 108 6.64 -19.78 24.06
N GLY A 109 7.34 -18.70 24.37
CA GLY A 109 8.31 -18.05 23.49
C GLY A 109 8.01 -16.57 23.35
N ASP A 110 8.62 -15.94 22.34
CA ASP A 110 8.41 -14.52 22.08
C ASP A 110 6.98 -14.23 21.59
N GLU A 111 6.38 -13.19 22.17
CA GLU A 111 5.07 -12.67 21.80
C GLU A 111 5.20 -11.23 21.33
N ILE A 112 4.40 -10.85 20.33
CA ILE A 112 4.36 -9.45 19.86
C ILE A 112 3.72 -8.57 20.94
N ASP A 113 4.45 -7.53 21.36
CA ASP A 113 3.89 -6.47 22.16
C ASP A 113 3.11 -5.50 21.26
N THR A 114 1.84 -5.77 21.07
CA THR A 114 0.96 -4.97 20.20
C THR A 114 0.82 -3.53 20.67
N SER A 115 1.02 -3.24 21.97
CA SER A 115 0.94 -1.89 22.52
C SER A 115 2.10 -0.99 22.08
N SER A 116 3.23 -1.59 21.70
CA SER A 116 4.41 -0.87 21.19
C SER A 116 4.31 -0.51 19.70
N LEU A 117 3.34 -1.10 18.99
CA LEU A 117 3.22 -0.95 17.54
C LEU A 117 2.41 0.29 17.16
N ILE A 118 2.91 1.06 16.20
CA ILE A 118 2.21 2.24 15.66
C ILE A 118 1.05 1.77 14.78
N THR A 119 -0.13 2.34 14.99
CA THR A 119 -1.29 2.16 14.11
C THR A 119 -1.18 3.11 12.93
N HIS A 120 -1.32 2.59 11.72
CA HIS A 120 -1.32 3.41 10.51
C HIS A 120 -2.65 4.20 10.41
N PRO A 121 -2.61 5.51 10.11
CA PRO A 121 -3.83 6.30 9.93
C PRO A 121 -4.59 5.86 8.68
N SER A 122 -5.93 5.90 8.75
CA SER A 122 -6.82 5.71 7.61
C SER A 122 -7.04 7.03 6.88
N LEU A 123 -7.15 6.97 5.56
CA LEU A 123 -7.47 8.12 4.72
C LEU A 123 -8.91 8.04 4.19
N SER A 124 -9.47 9.18 3.82
CA SER A 124 -10.71 9.21 3.02
C SER A 124 -10.48 8.56 1.64
N ALA A 125 -11.54 8.16 0.96
CA ALA A 125 -11.44 7.60 -0.39
C ALA A 125 -10.76 8.57 -1.39
N ALA A 126 -11.05 9.87 -1.29
CA ALA A 126 -10.46 10.90 -2.13
C ALA A 126 -8.96 11.08 -1.85
N ASP A 127 -8.59 11.18 -0.57
CA ASP A 127 -7.19 11.33 -0.17
C ASP A 127 -6.37 10.07 -0.50
N ALA A 128 -6.93 8.88 -0.29
CA ALA A 128 -6.30 7.61 -0.65
C ALA A 128 -6.02 7.52 -2.14
N ALA A 129 -6.94 7.96 -2.99
CA ALA A 129 -6.75 8.02 -4.44
C ALA A 129 -5.64 9.01 -4.82
N ALA A 130 -5.67 10.24 -4.27
CA ALA A 130 -4.67 11.27 -4.53
C ALA A 130 -3.26 10.85 -4.07
N VAL A 131 -3.14 10.29 -2.86
CA VAL A 131 -1.88 9.77 -2.32
C VAL A 131 -1.37 8.60 -3.16
N THR A 132 -2.25 7.69 -3.58
CA THR A 132 -1.86 6.58 -4.46
C THR A 132 -1.30 7.10 -5.78
N GLU A 133 -1.96 8.06 -6.42
CA GLU A 133 -1.47 8.65 -7.68
C GLU A 133 -0.06 9.26 -7.49
N ALA A 134 0.15 10.02 -6.42
CA ALA A 134 1.44 10.61 -6.10
C ALA A 134 2.51 9.54 -5.82
N LEU A 135 2.17 8.45 -5.12
CA LEU A 135 3.09 7.35 -4.84
C LEU A 135 3.44 6.55 -6.11
N MET A 136 2.50 6.35 -7.04
CA MET A 136 2.76 5.63 -8.29
C MET A 136 3.72 6.37 -9.23
N LYS A 137 3.89 7.68 -9.05
CA LYS A 137 4.90 8.50 -9.74
C LYS A 137 6.32 8.30 -9.17
N ARG A 138 6.46 7.78 -7.94
CA ARG A 138 7.75 7.57 -7.26
C ARG A 138 8.38 6.26 -7.71
N LYS A 139 9.24 6.34 -8.70
CA LYS A 139 9.86 5.19 -9.39
C LYS A 139 11.39 5.22 -9.34
N ALA A 140 11.96 5.67 -8.22
CA ALA A 140 13.41 5.53 -8.04
C ALA A 140 13.82 4.05 -8.12
N LEU A 141 15.06 3.79 -8.50
CA LEU A 141 15.60 2.45 -8.67
C LEU A 141 14.95 1.62 -9.80
N SER A 142 14.21 2.22 -10.73
CA SER A 142 13.58 1.51 -11.86
C SER A 142 14.56 0.66 -12.68
N LYS A 143 15.84 1.00 -12.69
CA LYS A 143 16.90 0.21 -13.33
C LYS A 143 17.04 -1.21 -12.78
N LEU A 144 16.53 -1.48 -11.57
CA LEU A 144 16.52 -2.81 -10.96
C LEU A 144 15.37 -3.69 -11.45
N ILE A 145 14.35 -3.10 -12.09
CA ILE A 145 13.22 -3.82 -12.66
C ILE A 145 13.54 -4.24 -14.09
N HIS A 146 13.29 -5.49 -14.41
CA HIS A 146 13.26 -5.98 -15.77
C HIS A 146 11.78 -6.15 -16.19
N PRO A 147 11.20 -5.20 -16.94
CA PRO A 147 9.79 -5.24 -17.28
C PRO A 147 9.41 -6.53 -18.03
N GLY A 148 8.34 -7.19 -17.59
CA GLY A 148 7.87 -8.44 -18.21
C GLY A 148 8.74 -9.66 -17.90
N GLU A 149 9.61 -9.60 -16.90
CA GLU A 149 10.41 -10.73 -16.47
C GLU A 149 9.53 -11.85 -15.88
N TYR A 150 8.48 -11.46 -15.15
CA TYR A 150 7.50 -12.44 -14.65
C TYR A 150 6.76 -13.14 -15.79
N LYS A 151 6.70 -14.45 -15.72
CA LYS A 151 5.90 -15.30 -16.64
C LYS A 151 4.77 -15.94 -15.87
N THR A 152 3.56 -15.83 -16.41
CA THR A 152 2.37 -16.46 -15.81
C THR A 152 2.56 -17.96 -15.69
N GLY A 153 2.15 -18.52 -14.56
CA GLY A 153 2.24 -19.94 -14.27
C GLY A 153 1.62 -20.29 -12.92
N THR A 154 1.73 -21.54 -12.55
CA THR A 154 1.21 -22.10 -11.31
C THR A 154 2.24 -23.01 -10.64
N ILE A 155 2.04 -23.27 -9.37
CA ILE A 155 2.79 -24.23 -8.57
C ILE A 155 1.83 -24.93 -7.61
N PRO A 156 1.96 -26.22 -7.34
CA PRO A 156 1.27 -26.87 -6.23
C PRO A 156 1.69 -26.19 -4.90
N LEU A 157 0.74 -25.89 -4.03
CA LEU A 157 1.01 -25.25 -2.74
C LEU A 157 2.06 -26.02 -1.95
N SER A 158 1.89 -27.35 -1.82
CA SER A 158 2.85 -28.20 -1.10
C SER A 158 4.29 -28.09 -1.60
N LEU A 159 4.48 -27.89 -2.91
CA LEU A 159 5.82 -27.64 -3.45
C LEU A 159 6.32 -26.23 -3.10
N GLY A 160 5.42 -25.24 -3.12
CA GLY A 160 5.73 -23.87 -2.68
C GLY A 160 6.15 -23.85 -1.20
N ASP A 161 5.38 -24.51 -0.34
CA ASP A 161 5.68 -24.65 1.10
C ASP A 161 7.05 -25.30 1.32
N LEU A 162 7.31 -26.41 0.64
CA LEU A 162 8.58 -27.13 0.75
C LEU A 162 9.76 -26.26 0.31
N MET A 163 9.61 -25.51 -0.78
CA MET A 163 10.63 -24.57 -1.24
C MET A 163 10.85 -23.42 -0.24
N PHE A 164 9.77 -22.84 0.26
CA PHE A 164 9.80 -21.67 1.15
C PHE A 164 10.34 -22.01 2.54
N ASP A 165 9.89 -23.12 3.10
CA ASP A 165 10.31 -23.60 4.42
C ASP A 165 11.65 -24.35 4.34
N LYS A 166 11.65 -25.55 3.72
CA LYS A 166 12.78 -26.49 3.87
C LYS A 166 14.00 -26.10 3.01
N PHE A 167 13.77 -25.70 1.75
CA PHE A 167 14.91 -25.50 0.85
C PHE A 167 15.55 -24.12 1.00
N LYS A 168 14.76 -23.11 1.27
CA LYS A 168 15.26 -21.72 1.32
C LYS A 168 15.18 -21.09 2.72
N GLY A 169 14.40 -21.67 3.65
CA GLY A 169 14.29 -21.20 5.04
C GLY A 169 13.64 -19.83 5.19
N CYS A 170 12.80 -19.42 4.23
CA CYS A 170 12.14 -18.10 4.23
C CYS A 170 11.11 -17.99 5.35
N ILE A 171 10.48 -19.11 5.73
CA ILE A 171 9.48 -19.17 6.79
C ILE A 171 10.03 -18.72 8.16
N ALA A 172 11.34 -18.79 8.38
CA ALA A 172 11.93 -18.31 9.63
C ALA A 172 11.69 -16.83 9.91
N CYS A 173 11.41 -16.04 8.87
CA CYS A 173 11.17 -14.59 8.98
C CYS A 173 9.79 -14.15 8.48
N HIS A 174 9.09 -14.98 7.69
CA HIS A 174 7.85 -14.59 7.02
C HIS A 174 6.71 -15.54 7.34
N GLU A 175 5.52 -14.99 7.62
CA GLU A 175 4.29 -15.77 7.69
C GLU A 175 3.77 -16.10 6.29
N ILE A 176 3.30 -17.35 6.11
CA ILE A 176 2.64 -17.85 4.90
C ILE A 176 1.13 -17.95 5.06
N GLU A 177 0.64 -17.92 6.29
CA GLU A 177 -0.76 -17.77 6.68
C GLU A 177 -0.83 -17.08 8.04
N PRO A 178 -1.97 -16.51 8.46
CA PRO A 178 -2.08 -15.84 9.75
C PRO A 178 -1.67 -16.75 10.92
N GLY A 179 -0.65 -16.31 11.67
CA GLY A 179 -0.12 -17.04 12.84
C GLY A 179 0.81 -18.21 12.51
N TYR A 180 1.20 -18.40 11.25
CA TYR A 180 2.16 -19.45 10.88
C TYR A 180 3.33 -18.93 10.06
N GLY A 181 4.49 -18.96 10.66
CA GLY A 181 5.76 -18.47 10.12
C GLY A 181 6.42 -17.45 11.02
N GLY A 182 7.51 -16.87 10.56
CA GLY A 182 8.30 -15.91 11.31
C GLY A 182 7.69 -14.50 11.27
N LEU A 183 7.85 -13.76 12.36
CA LEU A 183 7.23 -12.47 12.61
C LEU A 183 8.12 -11.26 12.26
N SER A 184 9.38 -11.48 11.93
CA SER A 184 10.36 -10.39 11.71
C SER A 184 10.31 -9.79 10.31
N GLY A 185 9.80 -10.54 9.31
CA GLY A 185 9.55 -10.09 7.96
C GLY A 185 8.10 -9.63 7.75
N PRO A 186 7.77 -9.01 6.60
CA PRO A 186 6.38 -8.86 6.17
C PRO A 186 5.78 -10.23 5.85
N GLU A 187 4.49 -10.39 6.11
CA GLU A 187 3.76 -11.58 5.67
C GLU A 187 3.80 -11.72 4.13
N VAL A 188 3.72 -12.96 3.62
CA VAL A 188 3.79 -13.21 2.17
C VAL A 188 2.48 -13.71 1.57
N TYR A 189 1.49 -14.11 2.39
CA TYR A 189 0.20 -14.60 1.92
C TYR A 189 -0.63 -13.54 1.20
N THR A 190 -0.43 -12.23 1.47
CA THR A 190 -1.02 -11.15 0.65
C THR A 190 -0.03 -10.54 -0.35
N ALA A 191 1.23 -10.99 -0.40
CA ALA A 191 2.27 -10.33 -1.19
C ALA A 191 1.88 -10.15 -2.66
N ALA A 192 1.26 -11.15 -3.28
CA ALA A 192 0.85 -11.08 -4.68
C ALA A 192 -0.35 -10.15 -4.93
N ARG A 193 -1.15 -9.81 -3.91
CA ARG A 193 -2.22 -8.80 -4.02
C ARG A 193 -1.63 -7.39 -4.05
N ARG A 194 -0.63 -7.11 -3.22
CA ARG A 194 -0.09 -5.77 -2.96
C ARG A 194 1.11 -5.38 -3.81
N LEU A 195 1.93 -6.36 -4.27
CA LEU A 195 3.19 -6.09 -4.95
C LEU A 195 3.12 -6.42 -6.44
N GLN A 196 3.88 -5.66 -7.24
CA GLN A 196 4.09 -5.93 -8.65
C GLN A 196 4.98 -7.17 -8.82
N PRO A 197 4.65 -8.11 -9.73
CA PRO A 197 5.38 -9.37 -9.84
C PRO A 197 6.84 -9.20 -10.25
N ASP A 198 7.16 -8.28 -11.16
CA ASP A 198 8.53 -7.98 -11.57
C ASP A 198 9.34 -7.38 -10.40
N TYR A 199 8.70 -6.58 -9.53
CA TYR A 199 9.33 -6.10 -8.30
C TYR A 199 9.65 -7.26 -7.34
N ILE A 200 8.71 -8.20 -7.13
CA ILE A 200 8.94 -9.37 -6.27
C ILE A 200 10.17 -10.14 -6.74
N ILE A 201 10.28 -10.41 -8.04
CA ILE A 201 11.44 -11.09 -8.65
C ILE A 201 12.73 -10.31 -8.41
N SER A 202 12.72 -9.01 -8.72
CA SER A 202 13.87 -8.14 -8.56
C SER A 202 14.34 -8.05 -7.11
N TYR A 203 13.39 -7.89 -6.17
CA TYR A 203 13.69 -7.79 -4.74
C TYR A 203 14.25 -9.10 -4.18
N MET A 204 13.66 -10.24 -4.52
CA MET A 204 14.18 -11.54 -4.06
C MET A 204 15.54 -11.89 -4.66
N ARG A 205 15.85 -11.36 -5.84
CA ARG A 205 17.16 -11.56 -6.50
C ARG A 205 18.27 -10.86 -5.73
N ASP A 206 18.05 -9.61 -5.37
CA ASP A 206 19.04 -8.78 -4.68
C ASP A 206 18.32 -7.75 -3.77
N PRO A 207 17.97 -8.13 -2.54
CA PRO A 207 17.31 -7.23 -1.59
C PRO A 207 18.16 -6.01 -1.25
N GLN A 208 19.49 -6.16 -1.19
CA GLN A 208 20.42 -5.10 -0.82
C GLN A 208 20.58 -4.04 -1.92
N ALA A 209 20.30 -4.36 -3.18
CA ALA A 209 20.24 -3.36 -4.23
C ALA A 209 19.07 -2.38 -4.05
N TRP A 210 17.97 -2.82 -3.40
CA TRP A 210 16.81 -1.98 -3.07
C TRP A 210 16.97 -1.24 -1.74
N ASP A 211 17.52 -1.93 -0.77
CA ASP A 211 17.73 -1.41 0.58
C ASP A 211 19.03 -2.00 1.13
N PRO A 212 20.15 -1.24 1.08
CA PRO A 212 21.48 -1.72 1.47
C PRO A 212 21.57 -2.26 2.91
N SER A 213 20.66 -1.80 3.78
CA SER A 213 20.66 -2.17 5.20
C SER A 213 19.57 -3.17 5.57
N ILE A 214 18.92 -3.81 4.60
CA ILE A 214 17.85 -4.79 4.87
C ILE A 214 18.42 -6.09 5.45
N PHE A 215 17.75 -6.64 6.46
CA PHE A 215 18.12 -7.91 7.08
C PHE A 215 17.77 -9.15 6.25
N MET A 216 16.95 -9.01 5.21
CA MET A 216 16.62 -10.11 4.31
C MET A 216 17.87 -10.53 3.53
N PRO A 217 18.39 -11.76 3.69
CA PRO A 217 19.61 -12.19 3.01
C PRO A 217 19.34 -12.48 1.53
N ALA A 218 20.32 -12.22 0.68
CA ALA A 218 20.32 -12.75 -0.68
C ALA A 218 20.48 -14.27 -0.64
N ARG A 219 19.52 -15.01 -1.21
CA ARG A 219 19.47 -16.50 -1.17
C ARG A 219 19.97 -17.15 -2.45
N HIS A 220 20.57 -16.40 -3.36
CA HIS A 220 21.08 -16.88 -4.64
C HIS A 220 20.06 -17.74 -5.40
N LEU A 221 18.83 -17.21 -5.53
CA LEU A 221 17.74 -17.89 -6.19
C LEU A 221 17.97 -17.96 -7.70
N SER A 222 17.76 -19.15 -8.29
CA SER A 222 17.76 -19.29 -9.74
C SER A 222 16.61 -18.52 -10.38
N LYS A 223 16.71 -18.21 -11.67
CA LYS A 223 15.59 -17.58 -12.41
C LYS A 223 14.30 -18.39 -12.28
N GLN A 224 14.40 -19.72 -12.25
CA GLN A 224 13.26 -20.61 -12.09
C GLN A 224 12.65 -20.54 -10.67
N ASP A 225 13.50 -20.50 -9.63
CA ASP A 225 13.03 -20.34 -8.24
C ASP A 225 12.27 -19.02 -8.07
N LEU A 226 12.78 -17.92 -8.63
CA LEU A 226 12.14 -16.60 -8.59
C LEU A 226 10.72 -16.64 -9.18
N GLN A 227 10.54 -17.29 -10.35
CA GLN A 227 9.22 -17.47 -10.96
C GLN A 227 8.30 -18.32 -10.07
N LYS A 228 8.80 -19.43 -9.54
CA LYS A 228 8.04 -20.34 -8.67
C LYS A 228 7.57 -19.64 -7.39
N PHE A 229 8.39 -18.78 -6.78
CA PHE A 229 7.96 -18.02 -5.60
C PHE A 229 6.86 -17.01 -5.92
N VAL A 230 6.90 -16.34 -7.07
CA VAL A 230 5.78 -15.47 -7.45
C VAL A 230 4.50 -16.29 -7.67
N HIS A 231 4.60 -17.47 -8.29
CA HIS A 231 3.46 -18.40 -8.44
C HIS A 231 2.91 -18.85 -7.08
N TYR A 232 3.81 -19.16 -6.14
CA TYR A 232 3.46 -19.56 -4.78
C TYR A 232 2.72 -18.42 -4.02
N PHE A 233 3.25 -17.21 -4.02
CA PHE A 233 2.57 -16.07 -3.38
C PHE A 233 1.21 -15.77 -4.01
N ARG A 234 1.05 -16.02 -5.31
CA ARG A 234 -0.26 -15.92 -5.97
C ARG A 234 -1.23 -17.04 -5.55
N ALA A 235 -0.71 -18.23 -5.29
CA ALA A 235 -1.52 -19.34 -4.79
C ALA A 235 -2.00 -19.07 -3.35
N LEU A 236 -1.11 -18.68 -2.45
CA LEU A 236 -1.43 -18.27 -1.08
C LEU A 236 -2.51 -17.18 -1.04
N SER A 237 -2.34 -16.12 -1.87
CA SER A 237 -3.31 -15.01 -1.92
C SER A 237 -4.70 -15.39 -2.42
N LYS A 238 -4.87 -16.56 -3.07
CA LYS A 238 -6.17 -17.08 -3.47
C LYS A 238 -6.82 -17.90 -2.36
N GLU A 239 -6.02 -18.66 -1.59
CA GLU A 239 -6.53 -19.42 -0.46
C GLU A 239 -7.08 -18.52 0.63
N GLU A 240 -6.38 -17.43 0.95
CA GLU A 240 -6.88 -16.47 1.94
C GLU A 240 -8.23 -15.87 1.53
N ASN A 241 -8.45 -15.57 0.23
CA ASN A 241 -9.76 -15.10 -0.25
C ASN A 241 -10.88 -16.14 -0.12
N ALA A 242 -10.55 -17.42 0.00
CA ALA A 242 -11.55 -18.48 0.18
C ALA A 242 -12.00 -18.62 1.65
N HIS A 243 -11.28 -17.99 2.58
CA HIS A 243 -11.54 -18.00 4.02
C HIS A 243 -12.08 -16.64 4.56
N GLU A 244 -12.14 -15.58 3.73
CA GLU A 244 -12.82 -14.31 4.01
C GLU A 244 -14.30 -14.38 3.58
#